data_a93cc05576fdbd0c8765cd4931b8f1c9
#
_entry.id   a93cc05576fdbd0c8765cd4931b8f1c9
#
_cell.length_a   1.000
_cell.length_b   1.000
_cell.length_c   1.000
_cell.angle_alpha   90.00
_cell.angle_beta   90.00
_cell.angle_gamma   90.00
#
_symmetry.space_group_name_H-M   'P 1'
#
loop_
_entity.id
_entity.type
_entity.pdbx_description
1 polymer ?
#
loop_
_entity_poly.entity_id
_entity_poly.type
_entity_poly.pdbx_seq_one_letter_code
_entity_poly.pdbx_strand_id
1 'polypeptide(L)'
;LSRSSAASDVYKRQDYRMLFPSDGIEGIKKFFLDTIVAFGKRGLACQPAIIGIGIGGSKDTCMVLGKRAACLRIVGDKNPDPKISMLEEELKDLGNSIGMGAMGFVGKSMVIDCNIEVGYCHTGGMQMSVHAFCLSSRRAVARIHGDGKITYRNNPDWFTDYQRRETVEWQV
;
A
#
# COMPACT_ATOMS: atom_id res chain seq x y z
N LEU A 1 11.11 -10.98 15.42
CA LEU A 1 9.78 -11.01 14.75
C LEU A 1 9.97 -11.34 13.28
N SER A 2 9.65 -12.58 12.90
CA SER A 2 9.68 -12.92 11.49
C SER A 2 8.51 -12.26 10.76
N ARG A 3 8.82 -11.23 9.99
CA ARG A 3 7.89 -10.54 9.08
C ARG A 3 7.93 -11.14 7.68
N SER A 4 8.25 -12.42 7.56
CA SER A 4 8.71 -12.96 6.28
C SER A 4 7.62 -13.31 5.27
N SER A 5 6.41 -13.66 5.70
CA SER A 5 5.36 -14.08 4.76
C SER A 5 4.73 -12.94 3.96
N ALA A 6 4.51 -11.78 4.59
CA ALA A 6 4.02 -10.59 3.90
C ALA A 6 5.08 -9.93 3.00
N ALA A 7 6.37 -10.14 3.31
CA ALA A 7 7.46 -9.56 2.53
C ALA A 7 7.67 -10.24 1.16
N SER A 8 7.28 -11.50 1.00
CA SER A 8 7.51 -12.22 -0.26
C SER A 8 6.65 -11.68 -1.42
N ASP A 9 5.44 -11.25 -1.15
CA ASP A 9 4.55 -10.70 -2.17
C ASP A 9 4.93 -9.30 -2.61
N VAL A 10 5.34 -8.45 -1.66
CA VAL A 10 5.85 -7.11 -1.95
C VAL A 10 7.18 -7.18 -2.71
N TYR A 11 7.99 -8.23 -2.50
CA TYR A 11 9.26 -8.40 -3.19
C TYR A 11 9.09 -8.61 -4.70
N LYS A 12 8.04 -9.29 -5.14
CA LYS A 12 7.80 -9.61 -6.56
C LYS A 12 7.11 -8.49 -7.34
N ARG A 13 6.57 -7.48 -6.68
CA ARG A 13 5.69 -6.46 -7.27
C ARG A 13 6.06 -5.08 -6.79
N GLN A 14 7.24 -4.69 -7.15
CA GLN A 14 7.78 -3.36 -6.91
C GLN A 14 8.41 -2.84 -8.20
N ASP A 15 8.26 -1.56 -8.42
CA ASP A 15 8.90 -0.85 -9.52
C ASP A 15 9.49 0.45 -9.00
N TYR A 16 10.52 0.93 -9.68
CA TYR A 16 11.24 2.14 -9.32
C TYR A 16 11.58 2.93 -10.58
N ARG A 17 11.40 4.24 -10.50
CA ARG A 17 11.82 5.16 -11.54
C ARG A 17 12.36 6.44 -10.94
N MET A 18 13.39 6.99 -11.53
CA MET A 18 13.78 8.37 -11.29
C MET A 18 12.96 9.25 -12.24
N LEU A 19 12.10 10.07 -11.67
CA LEU A 19 11.41 11.13 -12.37
C LEU A 19 12.20 12.42 -12.24
N PHE A 20 11.93 13.35 -13.14
CA PHE A 20 12.47 14.71 -13.04
C PHE A 20 11.39 15.65 -12.47
N PRO A 21 11.79 16.73 -11.77
CA PRO A 21 10.83 17.72 -11.28
C PRO A 21 9.96 18.31 -12.40
N SER A 22 10.46 18.35 -13.62
CA SER A 22 9.71 18.77 -14.81
C SER A 22 8.56 17.83 -15.17
N ASP A 23 8.62 16.56 -14.78
CA ASP A 23 7.54 15.60 -15.03
C ASP A 23 6.32 15.86 -14.14
N GLY A 24 6.54 16.51 -12.99
CA GLY A 24 5.50 16.94 -12.08
C GLY A 24 4.55 15.81 -11.63
N ILE A 25 3.35 16.19 -11.26
CA ILE A 25 2.30 15.25 -10.81
C ILE A 25 1.87 14.31 -11.96
N GLU A 26 1.88 14.79 -13.19
CA GLU A 26 1.52 13.97 -14.35
C GLU A 26 2.53 12.83 -14.59
N GLY A 27 3.80 13.07 -14.33
CA GLY A 27 4.82 12.02 -14.35
C GLY A 27 4.58 10.96 -13.27
N ILE A 28 4.17 11.37 -12.07
CA ILE A 28 3.79 10.47 -10.99
C ILE A 28 2.60 9.58 -11.42
N LYS A 29 1.52 10.19 -11.93
CA LYS A 29 0.33 9.48 -12.40
C LYS A 29 0.64 8.50 -13.52
N LYS A 30 1.43 8.93 -14.49
CA LYS A 30 1.84 8.10 -15.61
C LYS A 30 2.65 6.89 -15.15
N PHE A 31 3.66 7.10 -14.32
CA PHE A 31 4.47 6.00 -13.80
C PHE A 31 3.65 5.05 -12.94
N PHE A 32 2.75 5.56 -12.12
CA PHE A 32 1.79 4.77 -11.37
C PHE A 32 0.95 3.87 -12.28
N LEU A 33 0.32 4.43 -13.31
CA LEU A 33 -0.50 3.68 -14.26
C LEU A 33 0.29 2.60 -15.00
N ASP A 34 1.45 2.95 -15.53
CA ASP A 34 2.33 2.01 -16.23
C ASP A 34 2.65 0.81 -15.33
N THR A 35 2.95 1.08 -14.07
CA THR A 35 3.29 0.06 -13.07
C THR A 35 2.08 -0.80 -12.71
N ILE A 36 0.90 -0.21 -12.48
CA ILE A 36 -0.32 -0.96 -12.16
C ILE A 36 -0.73 -1.89 -13.31
N VAL A 37 -0.67 -1.40 -14.54
CA VAL A 37 -0.93 -2.22 -15.72
C VAL A 37 0.07 -3.36 -15.86
N ALA A 38 1.36 -3.10 -15.61
CA ALA A 38 2.38 -4.13 -15.62
C ALA A 38 2.16 -5.19 -14.53
N PHE A 39 1.74 -4.78 -13.33
CA PHE A 39 1.39 -5.70 -12.26
C PHE A 39 0.18 -6.57 -12.62
N GLY A 40 -0.86 -5.99 -13.19
CA GLY A 40 -2.04 -6.71 -13.64
C GLY A 40 -1.71 -7.76 -14.71
N LYS A 41 -0.94 -7.39 -15.71
CA LYS A 41 -0.47 -8.30 -16.78
C LYS A 41 0.36 -9.47 -16.25
N ARG A 42 1.08 -9.27 -15.16
CA ARG A 42 1.87 -10.33 -14.49
C ARG A 42 1.02 -11.21 -13.56
N GLY A 43 -0.30 -11.03 -13.55
CA GLY A 43 -1.20 -11.83 -12.74
C GLY A 43 -1.12 -11.48 -11.24
N LEU A 44 -1.41 -10.24 -10.89
CA LEU A 44 -1.64 -9.84 -9.49
C LEU A 44 -2.88 -10.61 -8.99
N ALA A 45 -2.65 -11.74 -8.33
CA ALA A 45 -3.69 -12.73 -8.05
C ALA A 45 -4.64 -12.34 -6.91
N CYS A 46 -4.18 -11.55 -5.95
CA CYS A 46 -4.90 -11.28 -4.70
C CYS A 46 -5.42 -9.85 -4.64
N GLN A 47 -6.08 -9.41 -5.69
CA GLN A 47 -6.75 -8.10 -5.68
C GLN A 47 -8.04 -8.15 -4.85
N PRO A 48 -8.49 -6.99 -4.39
CA PRO A 48 -7.86 -5.67 -4.53
C PRO A 48 -6.59 -5.55 -3.66
N ALA A 49 -5.61 -4.79 -4.17
CA ALA A 49 -4.32 -4.60 -3.51
C ALA A 49 -4.23 -3.24 -2.80
N ILE A 50 -3.40 -3.12 -1.76
CA ILE A 50 -2.90 -1.83 -1.30
C ILE A 50 -1.68 -1.47 -2.15
N ILE A 51 -1.67 -0.26 -2.67
CA ILE A 51 -0.53 0.30 -3.36
C ILE A 51 0.19 1.26 -2.42
N GLY A 52 1.46 0.99 -2.17
CA GLY A 52 2.34 1.88 -1.42
C GLY A 52 3.30 2.58 -2.36
N ILE A 53 3.38 3.88 -2.23
CA ILE A 53 4.24 4.73 -3.04
C ILE A 53 5.23 5.44 -2.15
N GLY A 54 6.50 5.38 -2.52
CA GLY A 54 7.56 6.20 -1.95
C GLY A 54 7.94 7.28 -2.94
N ILE A 55 8.06 8.51 -2.48
CA ILE A 55 8.51 9.64 -3.30
C ILE A 55 9.65 10.34 -2.58
N GLY A 56 10.75 10.58 -3.29
CA GLY A 56 11.91 11.30 -2.78
C GLY A 56 12.89 10.43 -1.99
N GLY A 57 13.87 11.05 -1.38
CA GLY A 57 15.02 10.40 -0.75
C GLY A 57 16.05 9.88 -1.76
N SER A 58 16.97 9.00 -1.32
CA SER A 58 17.78 8.17 -2.19
C SER A 58 16.96 7.00 -2.74
N LYS A 59 17.50 6.26 -3.69
CA LYS A 59 16.85 5.05 -4.21
C LYS A 59 16.44 4.11 -3.09
N ASP A 60 17.33 3.86 -2.15
CA ASP A 60 17.09 2.95 -1.02
C ASP A 60 16.00 3.48 -0.10
N THR A 61 16.07 4.76 0.25
CA THR A 61 15.05 5.43 1.08
C THR A 61 13.69 5.41 0.42
N CYS A 62 13.63 5.75 -0.86
CA CYS A 62 12.40 5.73 -1.65
C CYS A 62 11.75 4.34 -1.64
N MET A 63 12.53 3.30 -1.84
CA MET A 63 12.04 1.91 -1.80
C MET A 63 11.53 1.51 -0.41
N VAL A 64 12.20 1.95 0.65
CA VAL A 64 11.75 1.72 2.03
C VAL A 64 10.46 2.46 2.33
N LEU A 65 10.34 3.72 1.90
CA LEU A 65 9.13 4.54 2.06
C LEU A 65 7.92 3.89 1.39
N GLY A 66 8.05 3.51 0.13
CA GLY A 66 6.97 2.83 -0.60
C GLY A 66 6.55 1.50 0.03
N LYS A 67 7.53 0.74 0.53
CA LYS A 67 7.26 -0.50 1.25
C LYS A 67 6.55 -0.27 2.58
N ARG A 68 6.92 0.77 3.32
CA ARG A 68 6.23 1.17 4.55
C ARG A 68 4.79 1.57 4.26
N ALA A 69 4.58 2.39 3.23
CA ALA A 69 3.26 2.80 2.78
C ALA A 69 2.37 1.59 2.46
N ALA A 70 2.88 0.59 1.73
CA ALA A 70 2.12 -0.60 1.37
C ALA A 70 1.84 -1.53 2.56
N CYS A 71 2.83 -1.72 3.47
CA CYS A 71 2.78 -2.79 4.45
C CYS A 71 2.39 -2.34 5.86
N LEU A 72 2.64 -1.09 6.24
CA LEU A 72 2.46 -0.63 7.61
C LEU A 72 1.26 0.29 7.80
N ARG A 73 0.82 0.99 6.74
CA ARG A 73 -0.40 1.78 6.81
C ARG A 73 -1.62 0.89 6.73
N ILE A 74 -2.67 1.26 7.42
CA ILE A 74 -3.93 0.53 7.49
C ILE A 74 -4.85 1.05 6.39
N VAL A 75 -5.70 0.19 5.84
CA VAL A 75 -6.73 0.60 4.87
C VAL A 75 -7.60 1.70 5.47
N GLY A 76 -7.73 2.80 4.74
CA GLY A 76 -8.45 3.99 5.19
C GLY A 76 -7.61 5.02 5.93
N ASP A 77 -6.34 4.73 6.23
CA ASP A 77 -5.42 5.77 6.73
C ASP A 77 -5.24 6.87 5.69
N LYS A 78 -5.20 8.11 6.17
CA LYS A 78 -4.93 9.28 5.33
C LYS A 78 -3.57 9.88 5.66
N ASN A 79 -2.87 10.38 4.64
CA ASN A 79 -1.68 11.15 4.88
C ASN A 79 -2.01 12.43 5.65
N PRO A 80 -1.22 12.82 6.66
CA PRO A 80 -1.45 14.05 7.41
C PRO A 80 -1.31 15.32 6.55
N ASP A 81 -0.57 15.27 5.43
CA ASP A 81 -0.52 16.37 4.46
C ASP A 81 -1.75 16.28 3.53
N PRO A 82 -2.64 17.30 3.52
CA PRO A 82 -3.85 17.30 2.71
C PRO A 82 -3.59 17.13 1.21
N LYS A 83 -2.49 17.68 0.70
CA LYS A 83 -2.15 17.58 -0.72
C LYS A 83 -1.77 16.15 -1.09
N ILE A 84 -1.02 15.48 -0.22
CA ILE A 84 -0.65 14.07 -0.43
C ILE A 84 -1.88 13.19 -0.27
N SER A 85 -2.73 13.46 0.73
CA SER A 85 -3.99 12.72 0.91
C SER A 85 -4.93 12.84 -0.30
N MET A 86 -5.03 14.00 -0.92
CA MET A 86 -5.79 14.17 -2.17
C MET A 86 -5.19 13.35 -3.31
N LEU A 87 -3.86 13.31 -3.42
CA LEU A 87 -3.18 12.52 -4.44
C LEU A 87 -3.36 11.00 -4.20
N GLU A 88 -3.39 10.55 -2.94
CA GLU A 88 -3.68 9.17 -2.59
C GLU A 88 -5.06 8.72 -3.12
N GLU A 89 -6.10 9.53 -2.91
CA GLU A 89 -7.45 9.26 -3.42
C GLU A 89 -7.49 9.28 -4.95
N GLU A 90 -6.89 10.30 -5.56
CA GLU A 90 -6.86 10.43 -7.02
C GLU A 90 -6.17 9.24 -7.68
N LEU A 91 -5.04 8.76 -7.14
CA LEU A 91 -4.33 7.61 -7.67
C LEU A 91 -5.11 6.32 -7.45
N LYS A 92 -5.82 6.17 -6.34
CA LYS A 92 -6.71 5.04 -6.10
C LYS A 92 -7.83 4.96 -7.14
N ASP A 93 -8.50 6.07 -7.40
CA ASP A 93 -9.57 6.16 -8.39
C ASP A 93 -9.03 5.91 -9.81
N LEU A 94 -7.88 6.49 -10.11
CA LEU A 94 -7.18 6.31 -11.38
C LEU A 94 -6.80 4.83 -11.59
N GLY A 95 -6.28 4.15 -10.57
CA GLY A 95 -5.96 2.73 -10.63
C GLY A 95 -7.19 1.85 -10.88
N ASN A 96 -8.32 2.21 -10.31
CA ASN A 96 -9.58 1.48 -10.48
C ASN A 96 -10.26 1.77 -11.82
N SER A 97 -10.02 2.94 -12.43
CA SER A 97 -10.58 3.31 -13.74
C SER A 97 -10.04 2.47 -14.90
N ILE A 98 -8.93 1.77 -14.71
CA ILE A 98 -8.32 0.90 -15.74
C ILE A 98 -9.24 -0.26 -16.14
N GLY A 99 -10.20 -0.62 -15.29
CA GLY A 99 -11.11 -1.74 -15.55
C GLY A 99 -10.46 -3.12 -15.41
N MET A 100 -9.35 -3.19 -14.70
CA MET A 100 -8.63 -4.42 -14.40
C MET A 100 -8.98 -4.91 -13.00
N GLY A 101 -9.26 -6.18 -12.86
CA GLY A 101 -9.59 -6.83 -11.60
C GLY A 101 -8.64 -7.97 -11.25
N ALA A 102 -9.12 -8.89 -10.43
CA ALA A 102 -8.35 -10.03 -9.94
C ALA A 102 -7.69 -10.81 -11.07
N MET A 103 -6.43 -11.17 -10.86
CA MET A 103 -5.61 -11.94 -11.81
C MET A 103 -5.44 -11.27 -13.19
N GLY A 104 -5.70 -9.96 -13.30
CA GLY A 104 -5.62 -9.23 -14.56
C GLY A 104 -6.84 -9.38 -15.47
N PHE A 105 -7.91 -10.03 -15.02
CA PHE A 105 -9.17 -10.10 -15.74
C PHE A 105 -9.93 -8.77 -15.65
N VAL A 106 -10.96 -8.63 -16.46
CA VAL A 106 -11.85 -7.46 -16.41
C VAL A 106 -12.51 -7.35 -15.04
N GLY A 107 -12.48 -6.17 -14.44
CA GLY A 107 -13.04 -5.92 -13.11
C GLY A 107 -12.97 -4.46 -12.72
N LYS A 108 -13.60 -4.12 -11.59
CA LYS A 108 -13.69 -2.72 -11.13
C LYS A 108 -12.80 -2.39 -9.93
N SER A 109 -12.17 -3.39 -9.31
CA SER A 109 -11.48 -3.20 -8.03
C SER A 109 -10.06 -3.76 -8.12
N MET A 110 -9.15 -2.96 -8.63
CA MET A 110 -7.73 -3.27 -8.63
C MET A 110 -7.03 -2.81 -7.36
N VAL A 111 -7.41 -1.63 -6.89
CA VAL A 111 -6.78 -0.93 -5.76
C VAL A 111 -7.81 -0.73 -4.66
N ILE A 112 -7.57 -1.28 -3.47
CA ILE A 112 -8.42 -1.02 -2.30
C ILE A 112 -8.00 0.28 -1.62
N ASP A 113 -6.69 0.53 -1.59
CA ASP A 113 -6.12 1.74 -1.01
C ASP A 113 -4.80 2.11 -1.68
N CYS A 114 -4.48 3.40 -1.67
CA CYS A 114 -3.23 3.92 -2.17
C CYS A 114 -2.62 4.83 -1.11
N ASN A 115 -1.44 4.50 -0.64
CA ASN A 115 -0.75 5.22 0.42
C ASN A 115 0.57 5.78 -0.08
N ILE A 116 0.90 7.01 0.28
CA ILE A 116 2.11 7.71 -0.15
C ILE A 116 2.94 8.10 1.08
N GLU A 117 4.22 7.75 1.08
CA GLU A 117 5.22 8.25 2.02
C GLU A 117 6.23 9.11 1.25
N VAL A 118 6.54 10.28 1.80
CA VAL A 118 7.40 11.27 1.15
C VAL A 118 8.69 11.47 1.94
N GLY A 119 9.81 11.52 1.24
CA GLY A 119 11.10 11.90 1.78
C GLY A 119 11.66 13.12 1.05
N TYR A 120 12.55 13.85 1.71
CA TYR A 120 13.27 14.95 1.07
C TYR A 120 14.30 14.42 0.08
N CYS A 121 14.45 15.08 -1.06
CA CYS A 121 15.42 14.73 -2.07
C CYS A 121 16.08 15.98 -2.65
N HIS A 122 17.13 15.76 -3.45
CA HIS A 122 17.79 16.82 -4.21
C HIS A 122 16.83 17.40 -5.25
N THR A 123 16.91 18.69 -5.51
CA THR A 123 16.05 19.41 -6.45
C THR A 123 16.15 18.94 -7.91
N GLY A 124 17.24 18.25 -8.25
CA GLY A 124 17.48 17.74 -9.62
C GLY A 124 16.85 16.38 -9.94
N GLY A 125 16.19 15.72 -8.99
CA GLY A 125 15.59 14.40 -9.23
C GLY A 125 14.48 14.10 -8.25
N MET A 126 13.49 13.34 -8.71
CA MET A 126 12.36 12.88 -7.91
C MET A 126 12.28 11.36 -8.03
N GLN A 127 12.84 10.66 -7.07
CA GLN A 127 12.76 9.21 -6.99
C GLN A 127 11.34 8.80 -6.67
N MET A 128 10.82 7.81 -7.38
CA MET A 128 9.52 7.24 -7.11
C MET A 128 9.57 5.71 -7.12
N SER A 129 8.97 5.09 -6.13
CA SER A 129 8.78 3.64 -6.05
C SER A 129 7.32 3.31 -5.88
N VAL A 130 6.87 2.22 -6.50
CA VAL A 130 5.50 1.72 -6.40
C VAL A 130 5.56 0.27 -5.95
N HIS A 131 4.83 -0.06 -4.91
CA HIS A 131 4.75 -1.39 -4.31
C HIS A 131 3.30 -1.83 -4.24
N ALA A 132 3.02 -3.07 -4.67
CA ALA A 132 1.71 -3.68 -4.49
C ALA A 132 1.75 -4.72 -3.38
N PHE A 133 0.80 -4.63 -2.46
CA PHE A 133 0.62 -5.56 -1.36
C PHE A 133 -0.74 -6.26 -1.45
N CYS A 134 -0.73 -7.56 -1.71
CA CYS A 134 -1.93 -8.29 -2.09
C CYS A 134 -2.79 -8.80 -0.92
N LEU A 135 -2.20 -9.02 0.25
CA LEU A 135 -2.91 -9.53 1.44
C LEU A 135 -3.32 -8.45 2.43
N SER A 136 -3.48 -7.26 1.95
CA SER A 136 -3.68 -6.07 2.74
C SER A 136 -4.89 -6.10 3.69
N SER A 137 -5.97 -6.70 3.26
CA SER A 137 -7.21 -6.81 4.05
C SER A 137 -7.17 -7.91 5.12
N ARG A 138 -6.15 -8.76 5.11
CA ARG A 138 -6.04 -9.92 6.01
C ARG A 138 -4.98 -9.73 7.10
N ARG A 139 -4.58 -8.51 7.40
CA ARG A 139 -3.59 -8.21 8.44
C ARG A 139 -4.24 -7.67 9.69
N ALA A 140 -3.67 -8.01 10.82
CA ALA A 140 -3.99 -7.42 12.12
C ALA A 140 -2.70 -6.98 12.80
N VAL A 141 -2.78 -5.92 13.60
CA VAL A 141 -1.67 -5.43 14.40
C VAL A 141 -2.08 -5.49 15.86
N ALA A 142 -1.31 -6.20 16.65
CA ALA A 142 -1.54 -6.29 18.09
C ALA A 142 -0.25 -5.94 18.85
N ARG A 143 -0.40 -5.37 20.02
CA ARG A 143 0.67 -5.19 21.00
C ARG A 143 0.45 -6.17 22.16
N ILE A 144 1.41 -7.02 22.38
CA ILE A 144 1.45 -7.92 23.55
C ILE A 144 2.26 -7.21 24.61
N HIS A 145 1.65 -6.96 25.76
CA HIS A 145 2.28 -6.34 26.92
C HIS A 145 2.97 -7.42 27.77
N GLY A 146 3.94 -7.03 28.60
CA GLY A 146 4.68 -7.94 29.47
C GLY A 146 3.84 -8.63 30.53
N ASP A 147 2.67 -8.10 30.86
CA ASP A 147 1.65 -8.68 31.73
C ASP A 147 0.71 -9.67 31.02
N GLY A 148 0.96 -9.97 29.76
CA GLY A 148 0.13 -10.84 28.94
C GLY A 148 -1.09 -10.17 28.31
N LYS A 149 -1.35 -8.91 28.61
CA LYS A 149 -2.46 -8.17 28.00
C LYS A 149 -2.20 -7.93 26.53
N ILE A 150 -3.21 -8.13 25.67
CA ILE A 150 -3.14 -7.89 24.24
C ILE A 150 -4.03 -6.68 23.90
N THR A 151 -3.44 -5.70 23.23
CA THR A 151 -4.18 -4.56 22.67
C THR A 151 -4.08 -4.58 21.16
N TYR A 152 -5.22 -4.54 20.46
CA TYR A 152 -5.27 -4.47 19.02
C TYR A 152 -5.26 -3.01 18.59
N ARG A 153 -4.45 -2.69 17.57
CA ARG A 153 -4.39 -1.36 16.98
C ARG A 153 -5.42 -1.29 15.86
N ASN A 154 -6.47 -0.51 16.10
CA ASN A 154 -7.53 -0.15 15.17
C ASN A 154 -8.07 -1.28 14.28
N ASN A 155 -9.21 -1.83 14.67
CA ASN A 155 -10.07 -2.47 13.69
C ASN A 155 -10.71 -1.35 12.87
N PRO A 156 -10.67 -1.40 11.53
CA PRO A 156 -11.43 -0.47 10.70
C PRO A 156 -12.92 -0.52 11.10
N ASP A 157 -13.61 0.62 11.08
CA ASP A 157 -15.00 0.71 11.53
C ASP A 157 -15.96 -0.25 10.81
N TRP A 158 -15.66 -0.61 9.55
CA TRP A 158 -16.41 -1.61 8.80
C TRP A 158 -16.27 -3.06 9.34
N PHE A 159 -15.34 -3.28 10.28
CA PHE A 159 -15.20 -4.55 11.01
C PHE A 159 -16.03 -4.59 12.30
N THR A 160 -16.68 -3.52 12.69
CA THR A 160 -17.44 -3.45 13.95
C THR A 160 -18.68 -4.33 13.92
N ASP A 161 -19.28 -4.58 12.75
CA ASP A 161 -20.40 -5.51 12.58
C ASP A 161 -19.99 -6.98 12.61
N TYR A 162 -18.70 -7.29 12.42
CA TYR A 162 -18.12 -8.56 12.80
C TYR A 162 -17.87 -8.53 14.31
N GLN A 163 -18.94 -8.70 15.06
CA GLN A 163 -18.82 -8.95 16.49
C GLN A 163 -17.75 -10.01 16.70
N ARG A 164 -16.76 -9.68 17.51
CA ARG A 164 -15.81 -10.65 18.03
C ARG A 164 -16.60 -11.89 18.40
N ARG A 165 -16.45 -12.96 17.68
CA ARG A 165 -16.73 -14.26 18.25
C ARG A 165 -15.86 -14.30 19.49
N GLU A 166 -16.51 -14.43 20.64
CA GLU A 166 -15.90 -14.47 21.95
C GLU A 166 -14.61 -15.26 21.84
N THR A 167 -13.55 -14.69 22.37
CA THR A 167 -12.26 -15.34 22.47
C THR A 167 -12.46 -16.76 22.92
N VAL A 168 -12.18 -17.72 22.06
CA VAL A 168 -12.09 -19.12 22.49
C VAL A 168 -10.95 -19.14 23.50
N GLU A 169 -11.30 -19.25 24.78
CA GLU A 169 -10.32 -19.53 25.83
C GLU A 169 -9.73 -20.90 25.52
N TRP A 170 -8.50 -20.89 25.04
CA TRP A 170 -7.74 -22.13 24.97
C TRP A 170 -7.43 -22.56 26.41
N GLN A 171 -8.17 -23.52 26.90
CA GLN A 171 -7.77 -24.24 28.09
C GLN A 171 -6.53 -25.07 27.73
N VAL A 172 -5.40 -24.68 28.31
CA VAL A 172 -4.14 -25.45 28.28
C VAL A 172 -4.24 -26.54 29.33
#